data_034f5601c2eeb7c794fabe19a2b26609
#
_entry.id   034f5601c2eeb7c794fabe19a2b26609
#
_cell.length_a   1.000
_cell.length_b   1.000
_cell.length_c   1.000
_cell.angle_alpha   90.00
_cell.angle_beta   90.00
_cell.angle_gamma   90.00
#
_symmetry.space_group_name_H-M   'P 1'
#
loop_
_entity.id
_entity.type
_entity.pdbx_description
1 polymer ?
#
loop_
_entity_poly.entity_id
_entity_poly.type
_entity_poly.pdbx_seq_one_letter_code
_entity_poly.pdbx_strand_id
1 'polypeptide(L)'
;MPSYLSPGVYVEEVASGSRPIEGVGTSVAAFVGLAPTGPLNEPTLVTNWSQYVAAFGEFTQGYYLAHSVYGFFNNGGSAAYVVRVGGSRQGEGADATSPAAVKAAGTPAALPPGEPQKLGTFTVAAVGSGDLSVEVADAEGDGPEERFKLIVKDGRKTVESFDVTAKKGQRAYVVTQVQERSRLITVAEAAPGAQLARPENQTVVLKASAPATPGADPVASHPGPAEYLGDSADRTGFGGLEAVDEISTVAVPDLMAAYQRGAIDLEAVKAVQLGLIAHCELMGDRVAVIDPPPGMNARQIRVWRQETAGYDSKYAALYYPWIKSFDPSSGQTRLIPPSGHIAGVWARNDFERGVHKAPANEVVRGAVDLETQITRGEQDLLNPIGVNCIRAFPGRGIRVWGARTLSSDPAWRYLNIRRYFNYLEESILLGTQWVVFEPNDHALWARIRRNVSAFLVNEWRSGALFGQRPEEAYYVKCDEETNPPESVDVGRVICEIGIAPVKPAEFVIFRLAQFSSGNGELEE
;
A
#
# COMPACT_ATOMS: atom_id res chain seq x y z
N MET A 1 14.16 22.09 -47.00
CA MET A 1 15.24 21.09 -47.12
C MET A 1 16.56 21.85 -47.08
N PRO A 2 17.47 21.52 -46.19
CA PRO A 2 18.79 22.11 -46.23
C PRO A 2 19.48 21.72 -47.54
N SER A 3 20.04 22.70 -48.25
CA SER A 3 20.75 22.44 -49.49
C SER A 3 22.23 22.21 -49.18
N TYR A 4 22.71 20.99 -49.36
CA TYR A 4 24.10 20.63 -49.20
C TYR A 4 24.92 21.14 -50.39
N LEU A 5 25.93 21.97 -50.14
CA LEU A 5 26.68 22.66 -51.19
C LEU A 5 28.10 22.16 -51.36
N SER A 6 28.60 21.27 -50.50
CA SER A 6 29.93 20.71 -50.58
C SER A 6 29.95 19.20 -50.30
N PRO A 7 30.88 18.42 -50.87
CA PRO A 7 31.04 17.01 -50.51
C PRO A 7 31.37 16.87 -49.04
N GLY A 8 30.59 16.08 -48.26
CA GLY A 8 30.84 15.85 -46.85
C GLY A 8 29.83 14.83 -46.26
N VAL A 9 30.10 14.40 -45.06
CA VAL A 9 29.12 13.62 -44.26
C VAL A 9 28.27 14.60 -43.47
N TYR A 10 26.97 14.59 -43.69
CA TYR A 10 26.00 15.44 -43.01
C TYR A 10 25.21 14.58 -42.06
N VAL A 11 25.11 15.01 -40.81
CA VAL A 11 24.30 14.37 -39.78
C VAL A 11 23.10 15.28 -39.50
N GLU A 12 21.90 14.81 -39.80
CA GLU A 12 20.67 15.52 -39.49
C GLU A 12 19.96 14.80 -38.36
N GLU A 13 19.52 15.53 -37.35
CA GLU A 13 18.58 15.05 -36.38
C GLU A 13 17.19 15.00 -36.97
N VAL A 14 16.71 13.82 -37.34
CA VAL A 14 15.35 13.60 -37.78
C VAL A 14 14.55 13.12 -36.59
N ALA A 15 13.46 13.81 -36.25
CA ALA A 15 12.54 13.31 -35.22
C ALA A 15 12.09 11.90 -35.61
N SER A 16 12.47 10.90 -34.84
CA SER A 16 12.04 9.52 -35.01
C SER A 16 10.54 9.47 -34.83
N GLY A 17 9.79 9.15 -35.90
CA GLY A 17 8.34 9.02 -35.86
C GLY A 17 7.84 7.77 -35.12
N SER A 18 8.72 6.96 -34.51
CA SER A 18 8.37 5.83 -33.67
C SER A 18 8.69 6.15 -32.21
N ARG A 19 7.67 6.17 -31.37
CA ARG A 19 7.87 6.17 -29.92
C ARG A 19 8.01 4.70 -29.49
N PRO A 20 9.18 4.27 -28.97
CA PRO A 20 9.34 2.90 -28.49
C PRO A 20 8.38 2.68 -27.31
N ILE A 21 7.85 1.47 -27.20
CA ILE A 21 7.09 1.04 -26.01
C ILE A 21 8.13 0.79 -24.91
N GLU A 22 7.96 1.47 -23.78
CA GLU A 22 8.77 1.28 -22.58
C GLU A 22 8.02 0.38 -21.61
N GLY A 23 8.73 -0.52 -20.92
CA GLY A 23 8.13 -1.38 -19.90
C GLY A 23 7.71 -0.59 -18.67
N VAL A 24 6.51 -0.83 -18.18
CA VAL A 24 5.99 -0.19 -16.95
C VAL A 24 6.63 -0.76 -15.70
N GLY A 25 6.57 -0.02 -14.58
CA GLY A 25 6.98 -0.52 -13.28
C GLY A 25 6.01 -1.56 -12.73
N THR A 26 6.53 -2.67 -12.19
CA THR A 26 5.71 -3.77 -11.64
C THR A 26 5.83 -3.92 -10.12
N SER A 27 6.47 -2.96 -9.44
CA SER A 27 6.89 -3.08 -8.04
C SER A 27 6.17 -2.13 -7.08
N VAL A 28 5.12 -1.44 -7.53
CA VAL A 28 4.32 -0.57 -6.67
C VAL A 28 3.23 -1.37 -5.97
N ALA A 29 3.20 -1.33 -4.64
CA ALA A 29 2.20 -2.01 -3.84
C ALA A 29 1.19 -1.04 -3.24
N ALA A 30 -0.05 -1.50 -3.00
CA ALA A 30 -1.03 -0.80 -2.19
C ALA A 30 -1.37 -1.61 -0.94
N PHE A 31 -1.39 -0.93 0.20
CA PHE A 31 -1.77 -1.50 1.49
C PHE A 31 -2.98 -0.77 2.05
N VAL A 32 -4.05 -1.50 2.30
CA VAL A 32 -5.27 -0.95 2.91
C VAL A 32 -5.37 -1.45 4.35
N GLY A 33 -5.50 -0.55 5.30
CA GLY A 33 -5.51 -0.95 6.70
C GLY A 33 -5.70 0.21 7.68
N LEU A 34 -5.39 -0.05 8.93
CA LEU A 34 -5.57 0.85 10.05
C LEU A 34 -4.26 1.54 10.44
N ALA A 35 -4.33 2.83 10.68
CA ALA A 35 -3.20 3.61 11.18
C ALA A 35 -3.66 4.62 12.24
N PRO A 36 -2.81 4.99 13.21
CA PRO A 36 -3.17 5.96 14.25
C PRO A 36 -3.42 7.36 13.70
N THR A 37 -2.72 7.74 12.66
CA THR A 37 -2.79 9.06 12.01
C THR A 37 -2.89 8.94 10.51
N GLY A 38 -2.98 10.05 9.80
CA GLY A 38 -2.97 10.12 8.35
C GLY A 38 -4.33 10.34 7.72
N PRO A 39 -4.35 10.67 6.42
CA PRO A 39 -5.58 10.91 5.68
C PRO A 39 -6.44 9.64 5.61
N LEU A 40 -7.75 9.82 5.73
CA LEU A 40 -8.72 8.73 5.69
C LEU A 40 -9.18 8.52 4.25
N ASN A 41 -9.18 7.27 3.78
CA ASN A 41 -9.61 6.86 2.43
C ASN A 41 -8.83 7.52 1.27
N GLU A 42 -7.70 8.17 1.52
CA GLU A 42 -6.90 8.80 0.50
C GLU A 42 -5.66 7.95 0.19
N PRO A 43 -5.47 7.47 -1.04
CA PRO A 43 -4.25 6.76 -1.44
C PRO A 43 -3.03 7.69 -1.32
N THR A 44 -2.20 7.43 -0.33
CA THR A 44 -1.02 8.25 -0.04
C THR A 44 0.25 7.51 -0.43
N LEU A 45 1.03 8.09 -1.36
CA LEU A 45 2.30 7.51 -1.80
C LEU A 45 3.39 7.69 -0.73
N VAL A 46 4.05 6.59 -0.40
CA VAL A 46 5.24 6.56 0.45
C VAL A 46 6.36 5.79 -0.26
N THR A 47 7.56 6.34 -0.26
CA THR A 47 8.73 5.73 -0.94
C THR A 47 9.78 5.19 0.02
N ASN A 48 9.56 5.35 1.32
CA ASN A 48 10.40 4.79 2.37
C ASN A 48 9.66 4.75 3.71
N TRP A 49 10.24 4.01 4.67
CA TRP A 49 9.67 3.86 6.01
C TRP A 49 9.50 5.18 6.76
N SER A 50 10.45 6.13 6.65
CA SER A 50 10.38 7.42 7.34
C SER A 50 9.19 8.27 6.86
N GLN A 51 8.88 8.24 5.57
CA GLN A 51 7.68 8.90 5.03
C GLN A 51 6.39 8.25 5.54
N TYR A 52 6.37 6.91 5.62
CA TYR A 52 5.24 6.21 6.22
C TYR A 52 5.01 6.66 7.67
N VAL A 53 6.05 6.65 8.50
CA VAL A 53 5.96 7.08 9.91
C VAL A 53 5.48 8.53 10.03
N ALA A 54 6.00 9.42 9.19
CA ALA A 54 5.59 10.82 9.19
C ALA A 54 4.11 11.02 8.84
N ALA A 55 3.55 10.20 7.94
CA ALA A 55 2.17 10.31 7.49
C ALA A 55 1.20 9.53 8.39
N PHE A 56 1.52 8.30 8.74
CA PHE A 56 0.61 7.33 9.35
C PHE A 56 0.95 6.93 10.78
N GLY A 57 2.10 7.37 11.30
CA GLY A 57 2.60 7.02 12.63
C GLY A 57 3.42 5.74 12.67
N GLU A 58 3.87 5.39 13.86
CA GLU A 58 4.71 4.21 14.11
C GLU A 58 3.89 2.93 14.28
N PHE A 59 4.58 1.84 14.65
CA PHE A 59 3.96 0.56 14.95
C PHE A 59 2.92 0.70 16.06
N THR A 60 1.72 0.21 15.80
CA THR A 60 0.62 0.23 16.78
C THR A 60 0.28 -1.19 17.20
N GLN A 61 0.12 -1.39 18.49
CA GLN A 61 -0.24 -2.71 19.02
C GLN A 61 -1.60 -3.14 18.46
N GLY A 62 -1.65 -4.36 17.93
CA GLY A 62 -2.89 -4.94 17.43
C GLY A 62 -3.16 -4.66 15.93
N TYR A 63 -2.36 -3.85 15.23
CA TYR A 63 -2.47 -3.62 13.79
C TYR A 63 -1.26 -4.18 13.04
N TYR A 64 -1.47 -4.48 11.76
CA TYR A 64 -0.45 -5.09 10.90
C TYR A 64 -0.01 -4.19 9.75
N LEU A 65 -0.73 -3.09 9.47
CA LEU A 65 -0.40 -2.19 8.36
C LEU A 65 1.04 -1.70 8.43
N ALA A 66 1.46 -1.14 9.58
CA ALA A 66 2.83 -0.66 9.78
C ALA A 66 3.88 -1.77 9.57
N HIS A 67 3.61 -2.96 10.11
CA HIS A 67 4.50 -4.12 9.95
C HIS A 67 4.59 -4.59 8.50
N SER A 68 3.47 -4.53 7.76
CA SER A 68 3.42 -4.91 6.35
C SER A 68 4.18 -3.93 5.47
N VAL A 69 4.00 -2.63 5.66
CA VAL A 69 4.75 -1.59 4.93
C VAL A 69 6.24 -1.63 5.27
N TYR A 70 6.60 -1.82 6.54
CA TYR A 70 8.00 -2.01 6.95
C TYR A 70 8.60 -3.25 6.30
N GLY A 71 7.87 -4.38 6.34
CA GLY A 71 8.28 -5.63 5.69
C GLY A 71 8.45 -5.49 4.18
N PHE A 72 7.60 -4.72 3.52
CA PHE A 72 7.69 -4.39 2.10
C PHE A 72 9.01 -3.68 1.77
N PHE A 73 9.31 -2.57 2.44
CA PHE A 73 10.57 -1.84 2.20
C PHE A 73 11.80 -2.68 2.56
N ASN A 74 11.77 -3.44 3.65
CA ASN A 74 12.88 -4.31 4.06
C ASN A 74 13.17 -5.44 3.06
N ASN A 75 12.16 -5.88 2.31
CA ASN A 75 12.28 -6.90 1.28
C ASN A 75 12.60 -6.38 -0.13
N GLY A 76 12.71 -5.06 -0.32
CA GLY A 76 13.14 -4.45 -1.57
C GLY A 76 12.05 -3.68 -2.31
N GLY A 77 10.91 -3.43 -1.65
CA GLY A 77 9.91 -2.50 -2.17
C GLY A 77 10.46 -1.07 -2.24
N SER A 78 10.06 -0.33 -3.24
CA SER A 78 10.53 1.04 -3.49
C SER A 78 9.45 2.10 -3.33
N ALA A 79 8.20 1.77 -3.60
CA ALA A 79 7.07 2.68 -3.53
C ALA A 79 5.81 1.92 -3.13
N ALA A 80 5.04 2.48 -2.23
CA ALA A 80 3.75 1.92 -1.80
C ALA A 80 2.70 3.02 -1.64
N TYR A 81 1.48 2.72 -2.06
CA TYR A 81 0.31 3.50 -1.71
C TYR A 81 -0.30 2.94 -0.43
N VAL A 82 -0.60 3.80 0.51
CA VAL A 82 -1.23 3.41 1.77
C VAL A 82 -2.60 4.07 1.85
N VAL A 83 -3.63 3.27 2.06
CA VAL A 83 -5.00 3.73 2.28
C VAL A 83 -5.39 3.40 3.71
N ARG A 84 -5.54 4.45 4.52
CA ARG A 84 -6.08 4.30 5.85
C ARG A 84 -7.58 4.18 5.77
N VAL A 85 -8.12 3.06 6.23
CA VAL A 85 -9.56 2.87 6.46
C VAL A 85 -9.84 2.97 7.95
N GLY A 86 -11.02 3.43 8.33
CA GLY A 86 -11.39 3.53 9.74
C GLY A 86 -12.84 3.88 9.89
N GLY A 87 -13.45 3.45 11.02
CA GLY A 87 -14.84 3.70 11.29
C GLY A 87 -15.17 5.19 11.28
N SER A 88 -16.18 5.57 10.54
CA SER A 88 -16.83 6.86 10.67
C SER A 88 -17.26 7.06 12.12
N ARG A 89 -16.99 8.24 12.71
CA ARG A 89 -17.70 8.68 13.90
C ARG A 89 -19.19 8.60 13.61
N GLN A 90 -19.90 7.66 14.22
CA GLN A 90 -21.35 7.76 14.28
C GLN A 90 -21.68 9.03 15.08
N GLY A 91 -22.05 10.10 14.38
CA GLY A 91 -22.54 11.32 15.02
C GLY A 91 -22.22 12.62 14.30
N GLU A 92 -22.19 12.65 12.96
CA GLU A 92 -22.36 13.93 12.25
C GLU A 92 -23.35 13.72 11.09
N GLY A 93 -24.55 14.25 11.33
CA GLY A 93 -25.62 14.30 10.34
C GLY A 93 -25.24 15.12 9.14
N ALA A 94 -25.74 14.67 8.01
CA ALA A 94 -25.65 15.30 6.72
C ALA A 94 -25.86 16.82 6.78
N ASP A 95 -24.83 17.57 6.41
CA ASP A 95 -24.95 18.77 5.60
C ASP A 95 -23.56 19.16 5.08
N ALA A 96 -23.31 18.88 3.82
CA ALA A 96 -22.14 19.38 3.13
C ALA A 96 -22.51 19.76 1.70
N THR A 97 -22.90 21.00 1.53
CA THR A 97 -22.80 21.70 0.26
C THR A 97 -21.67 22.72 0.37
N SER A 98 -20.61 22.52 -0.37
CA SER A 98 -19.95 23.47 -1.29
C SER A 98 -18.44 23.33 -1.32
N PRO A 99 -17.85 23.41 -2.51
CA PRO A 99 -16.41 23.32 -2.69
C PRO A 99 -15.78 24.72 -2.71
N ALA A 100 -14.66 24.93 -2.04
CA ALA A 100 -13.62 25.84 -2.53
C ALA A 100 -12.40 25.91 -1.62
N ALA A 101 -11.26 25.99 -2.28
CA ALA A 101 -10.02 26.64 -1.88
C ALA A 101 -8.92 25.80 -1.27
N VAL A 102 -8.08 25.34 -2.20
CA VAL A 102 -6.63 25.16 -2.04
C VAL A 102 -6.02 26.39 -1.37
N LYS A 103 -5.32 26.21 -0.24
CA LYS A 103 -4.07 26.95 0.05
C LYS A 103 -3.25 26.34 1.20
N ALA A 104 -2.00 26.00 0.82
CA ALA A 104 -0.74 26.22 1.53
C ALA A 104 -0.47 25.48 2.85
N ALA A 105 0.51 24.63 2.73
CA ALA A 105 1.60 24.24 3.64
C ALA A 105 1.64 24.82 5.06
N GLY A 106 1.79 23.92 6.02
CA GLY A 106 2.65 24.11 7.19
C GLY A 106 1.95 24.32 8.51
N THR A 107 1.83 23.24 9.27
CA THR A 107 2.15 23.19 10.72
C THR A 107 1.68 21.83 11.26
N PRO A 108 2.46 21.12 12.09
CA PRO A 108 2.07 19.82 12.62
C PRO A 108 0.80 19.93 13.46
N ALA A 109 -0.17 19.09 13.22
CA ALA A 109 -1.45 19.04 13.92
C ALA A 109 -1.21 18.77 15.42
N ALA A 110 -1.67 19.69 16.25
CA ALA A 110 -1.65 19.56 17.70
C ALA A 110 -2.66 18.48 18.15
N LEU A 111 -2.28 17.70 19.18
CA LEU A 111 -3.15 16.76 19.88
C LEU A 111 -4.46 17.46 20.32
N PRO A 112 -5.61 16.75 20.34
CA PRO A 112 -6.87 17.36 20.77
C PRO A 112 -6.76 17.85 22.21
N PRO A 113 -7.23 19.07 22.51
CA PRO A 113 -7.19 19.63 23.86
C PRO A 113 -8.10 18.86 24.82
N GLY A 114 -7.67 18.73 26.08
CA GLY A 114 -8.48 18.17 27.16
C GLY A 114 -9.78 19.00 27.40
N GLU A 115 -10.66 18.52 28.30
CA GLU A 115 -11.90 19.26 28.62
C GLU A 115 -11.58 20.71 29.00
N PRO A 116 -12.17 21.71 28.29
CA PRO A 116 -11.89 23.10 28.54
C PRO A 116 -12.44 23.53 29.93
N GLN A 117 -11.58 24.05 30.78
CA GLN A 117 -11.93 24.56 32.08
C GLN A 117 -12.10 26.09 32.03
N LYS A 118 -13.06 26.62 32.75
CA LYS A 118 -13.37 28.05 32.74
C LYS A 118 -12.35 28.84 33.55
N LEU A 119 -11.77 29.89 32.95
CA LEU A 119 -10.82 30.81 33.54
C LEU A 119 -11.32 32.25 33.36
N GLY A 120 -12.32 32.67 34.15
CA GLY A 120 -12.99 33.96 33.98
C GLY A 120 -13.72 34.07 32.64
N THR A 121 -13.30 35.00 31.79
CA THR A 121 -13.83 35.23 30.44
C THR A 121 -13.13 34.38 29.38
N PHE A 122 -12.20 33.54 29.80
CA PHE A 122 -11.45 32.60 28.95
C PHE A 122 -11.76 31.16 29.32
N THR A 123 -11.43 30.23 28.44
CA THR A 123 -11.35 28.80 28.69
C THR A 123 -9.94 28.31 28.45
N VAL A 124 -9.45 27.43 29.29
CA VAL A 124 -8.12 26.82 29.17
C VAL A 124 -8.24 25.31 29.12
N ALA A 125 -7.48 24.69 28.23
CA ALA A 125 -7.46 23.23 28.07
C ALA A 125 -6.01 22.73 27.96
N ALA A 126 -5.72 21.55 28.52
CA ALA A 126 -4.42 20.91 28.40
C ALA A 126 -4.23 20.31 27.01
N VAL A 127 -3.01 20.39 26.48
CA VAL A 127 -2.55 19.68 25.27
C VAL A 127 -1.62 18.57 25.73
N GLY A 128 -2.10 17.31 25.73
CA GLY A 128 -1.31 16.15 26.14
C GLY A 128 -1.74 15.50 27.46
N SER A 129 -1.01 14.44 27.86
CA SER A 129 -1.26 13.65 29.07
C SER A 129 -0.33 14.12 30.20
N GLY A 130 -0.86 14.77 31.24
CA GLY A 130 -0.14 15.18 32.43
C GLY A 130 -1.07 15.88 33.42
N ASP A 131 -0.77 15.81 34.73
CA ASP A 131 -1.49 16.56 35.78
C ASP A 131 -1.07 18.04 35.76
N LEU A 132 -1.59 18.78 34.77
CA LEU A 132 -1.29 20.19 34.60
C LEU A 132 -2.24 21.04 35.42
N SER A 133 -1.72 22.14 35.99
CA SER A 133 -2.54 23.20 36.59
C SER A 133 -2.10 24.56 36.08
N VAL A 134 -3.07 25.45 35.91
CA VAL A 134 -2.86 26.81 35.47
C VAL A 134 -3.21 27.73 36.61
N GLU A 135 -2.25 28.53 37.03
CA GLU A 135 -2.40 29.57 38.07
C GLU A 135 -2.37 30.96 37.45
N VAL A 136 -3.35 31.78 37.83
CA VAL A 136 -3.39 33.21 37.51
C VAL A 136 -2.85 33.98 38.71
N ALA A 137 -1.79 34.75 38.46
CA ALA A 137 -1.14 35.60 39.48
C ALA A 137 -1.03 37.04 38.98
N ASP A 138 -0.70 37.95 39.90
CA ASP A 138 -0.43 39.35 39.55
C ASP A 138 0.86 39.49 38.73
N ALA A 139 0.84 40.37 37.73
CA ALA A 139 2.03 40.67 36.93
C ALA A 139 3.06 41.42 37.79
N GLU A 140 4.35 41.15 37.61
CA GLU A 140 5.43 41.86 38.28
C GLU A 140 5.59 43.27 37.69
N GLY A 141 5.47 44.34 38.54
CA GLY A 141 5.73 45.76 38.20
C GLY A 141 4.48 46.62 38.04
N ASP A 142 4.64 47.96 38.11
CA ASP A 142 3.58 48.95 37.93
C ASP A 142 3.09 48.99 36.49
N GLY A 143 2.05 48.21 36.21
CA GLY A 143 1.41 48.10 34.90
C GLY A 143 -0.11 48.25 34.95
N PRO A 144 -0.81 48.40 33.81
CA PRO A 144 -2.26 48.50 33.79
C PRO A 144 -2.93 47.31 34.50
N GLU A 145 -4.01 47.56 35.23
CA GLU A 145 -4.82 46.56 35.98
C GLU A 145 -5.26 45.33 35.17
N GLU A 146 -5.18 45.37 33.85
CA GLU A 146 -5.56 44.29 32.93
C GLU A 146 -4.43 43.26 32.66
N ARG A 147 -3.20 43.48 33.21
CA ARG A 147 -2.07 42.54 33.06
C ARG A 147 -2.10 41.50 34.17
N PHE A 148 -1.75 40.27 33.80
CA PHE A 148 -1.65 39.15 34.73
C PHE A 148 -0.59 38.14 34.25
N LYS A 149 -0.13 37.34 35.19
CA LYS A 149 0.81 36.24 34.92
C LYS A 149 0.05 34.94 34.88
N LEU A 150 0.19 34.19 33.75
CA LEU A 150 -0.35 32.86 33.58
C LEU A 150 0.78 31.87 33.79
N ILE A 151 0.68 31.01 34.81
CA ILE A 151 1.72 30.05 35.19
C ILE A 151 1.19 28.66 34.99
N VAL A 152 1.88 27.87 34.16
CA VAL A 152 1.56 26.43 33.93
C VAL A 152 2.48 25.61 34.81
N LYS A 153 1.87 24.75 35.61
CA LYS A 153 2.58 23.85 36.53
C LYS A 153 2.27 22.39 36.21
N ASP A 154 3.30 21.53 36.27
CA ASP A 154 3.19 20.11 36.28
C ASP A 154 3.44 19.62 37.72
N GLY A 155 2.38 19.21 38.39
CA GLY A 155 2.40 18.97 39.84
C GLY A 155 2.82 20.21 40.63
N ARG A 156 4.03 20.19 41.23
CA ARG A 156 4.59 21.31 41.99
C ARG A 156 5.61 22.16 41.21
N LYS A 157 5.96 21.78 39.99
CA LYS A 157 7.01 22.40 39.20
C LYS A 157 6.39 23.35 38.16
N THR A 158 6.84 24.63 38.14
CA THR A 158 6.49 25.56 37.07
C THR A 158 7.20 25.16 35.78
N VAL A 159 6.43 24.93 34.69
CA VAL A 159 6.95 24.51 33.40
C VAL A 159 6.91 25.65 32.39
N GLU A 160 5.85 26.42 32.36
CA GLU A 160 5.71 27.62 31.50
C GLU A 160 5.16 28.79 32.29
N SER A 161 5.53 30.04 31.90
CA SER A 161 5.04 31.25 32.51
C SER A 161 4.93 32.36 31.47
N PHE A 162 3.78 33.05 31.43
CA PHE A 162 3.45 34.07 30.45
C PHE A 162 2.97 35.36 31.14
N ASP A 163 3.60 36.50 30.81
CA ASP A 163 3.06 37.80 31.15
C ASP A 163 2.12 38.28 30.06
N VAL A 164 0.82 38.32 30.35
CA VAL A 164 -0.24 38.51 29.37
C VAL A 164 -1.27 39.54 29.78
N THR A 165 -2.11 39.92 28.83
CA THR A 165 -3.23 40.85 29.05
C THR A 165 -4.52 40.28 28.51
N ALA A 166 -5.66 40.65 29.13
CA ALA A 166 -6.99 40.29 28.61
C ALA A 166 -7.41 41.17 27.41
N LYS A 167 -6.68 42.22 27.07
CA LYS A 167 -7.08 43.20 26.05
C LYS A 167 -6.74 42.72 24.62
N LYS A 168 -7.79 42.52 23.82
CA LYS A 168 -7.66 42.11 22.42
C LYS A 168 -6.95 43.21 21.60
N GLY A 169 -6.05 42.78 20.70
CA GLY A 169 -5.28 43.66 19.82
C GLY A 169 -3.94 44.14 20.39
N GLN A 170 -3.60 43.80 21.64
CA GLN A 170 -2.26 44.03 22.19
C GLN A 170 -1.33 42.85 21.90
N ARG A 171 -0.02 43.11 21.73
CA ARG A 171 1.01 42.09 21.48
C ARG A 171 1.07 41.01 22.58
N ALA A 172 0.69 41.39 23.81
CA ALA A 172 0.68 40.48 24.95
C ALA A 172 -0.70 39.84 25.20
N TYR A 173 -1.60 39.80 24.21
CA TYR A 173 -2.92 39.19 24.36
C TYR A 173 -2.82 37.69 24.66
N VAL A 174 -3.51 37.26 25.73
CA VAL A 174 -3.35 35.91 26.31
C VAL A 174 -3.57 34.77 25.29
N VAL A 175 -4.61 34.88 24.45
CA VAL A 175 -4.91 33.86 23.47
C VAL A 175 -3.78 33.72 22.43
N THR A 176 -3.30 34.83 21.89
CA THR A 176 -2.22 34.87 20.91
C THR A 176 -0.89 34.41 21.50
N GLN A 177 -0.55 34.87 22.71
CA GLN A 177 0.73 34.52 23.35
C GLN A 177 0.81 33.04 23.74
N VAL A 178 -0.30 32.48 24.24
CA VAL A 178 -0.36 31.05 24.56
C VAL A 178 -0.34 30.21 23.26
N GLN A 179 -1.07 30.63 22.25
CA GLN A 179 -1.11 29.91 20.97
C GLN A 179 0.26 29.86 20.24
N GLU A 180 1.05 30.94 20.37
CA GLU A 180 2.38 31.04 19.75
C GLU A 180 3.49 30.35 20.55
N ARG A 181 3.38 30.28 21.88
CA ARG A 181 4.49 29.88 22.75
C ARG A 181 4.27 28.66 23.61
N SER A 182 3.01 28.30 23.93
CA SER A 182 2.73 27.14 24.75
C SER A 182 2.61 25.89 23.89
N ARG A 183 3.19 24.80 24.41
CA ARG A 183 2.99 23.43 23.87
C ARG A 183 2.14 22.56 24.79
N LEU A 184 1.78 23.07 25.96
CA LEU A 184 1.14 22.33 27.03
C LEU A 184 -0.33 22.71 27.25
N ILE A 185 -0.71 23.96 26.90
CA ILE A 185 -2.08 24.44 27.07
C ILE A 185 -2.57 25.22 25.85
N THR A 186 -3.89 25.27 25.68
CA THR A 186 -4.57 26.19 24.78
C THR A 186 -5.52 27.08 25.56
N VAL A 187 -5.63 28.35 25.15
CA VAL A 187 -6.56 29.34 25.73
C VAL A 187 -7.45 29.88 24.63
N ALA A 188 -8.77 29.93 24.89
CA ALA A 188 -9.75 30.51 23.98
C ALA A 188 -10.71 31.45 24.72
N GLU A 189 -11.43 32.31 24.01
CA GLU A 189 -12.47 33.16 24.57
C GLU A 189 -13.70 32.29 24.96
N ALA A 190 -14.23 32.43 26.17
CA ALA A 190 -15.34 31.61 26.65
C ALA A 190 -16.66 31.83 25.87
N ALA A 191 -16.86 33.06 25.35
CA ALA A 191 -17.98 33.38 24.48
C ALA A 191 -17.57 34.45 23.45
N PRO A 192 -17.90 34.27 22.14
CA PRO A 192 -17.61 35.25 21.11
C PRO A 192 -18.35 36.56 21.37
N GLY A 193 -17.60 37.70 21.47
CA GLY A 193 -18.18 39.02 21.66
C GLY A 193 -18.44 39.43 23.11
N ALA A 194 -18.06 38.61 24.09
CA ALA A 194 -18.12 39.00 25.50
C ALA A 194 -17.07 40.07 25.82
N GLN A 195 -17.37 40.94 26.80
CA GLN A 195 -16.41 41.90 27.32
C GLN A 195 -15.31 41.14 28.07
N LEU A 196 -14.09 41.15 27.52
CA LEU A 196 -12.95 40.43 28.08
C LEU A 196 -12.44 41.16 29.32
N ALA A 197 -12.31 40.45 30.42
CA ALA A 197 -11.78 40.95 31.67
C ALA A 197 -10.66 40.06 32.18
N ARG A 198 -9.73 40.63 32.96
CA ARG A 198 -8.70 39.87 33.66
C ARG A 198 -9.37 38.80 34.53
N PRO A 199 -8.93 37.53 34.45
CA PRO A 199 -9.39 36.49 35.39
C PRO A 199 -8.93 36.82 36.83
N GLU A 200 -9.74 36.43 37.81
CA GLU A 200 -9.35 36.47 39.22
C GLU A 200 -8.17 35.55 39.48
N ASN A 201 -7.37 35.85 40.49
CA ASN A 201 -6.25 35.00 40.92
C ASN A 201 -6.80 33.66 41.41
N GLN A 202 -6.62 32.62 40.63
CA GLN A 202 -7.10 31.28 40.90
C GLN A 202 -6.19 30.21 40.29
N THR A 203 -6.25 29.01 40.84
CA THR A 203 -5.58 27.85 40.25
C THR A 203 -6.63 26.92 39.70
N VAL A 204 -6.54 26.60 38.43
CA VAL A 204 -7.43 25.64 37.75
C VAL A 204 -6.62 24.39 37.44
N VAL A 205 -7.06 23.25 37.94
CA VAL A 205 -6.48 21.94 37.59
C VAL A 205 -7.06 21.54 36.24
N LEU A 206 -6.19 21.40 35.27
CA LEU A 206 -6.59 20.89 33.97
C LEU A 206 -6.65 19.37 34.06
N LYS A 207 -7.85 18.82 33.90
CA LYS A 207 -7.97 17.39 33.70
C LYS A 207 -7.29 17.07 32.38
N ALA A 208 -6.20 16.34 32.43
CA ALA A 208 -5.70 15.65 31.26
C ALA A 208 -6.88 14.97 30.58
N SER A 209 -6.93 15.00 29.27
CA SER A 209 -7.74 14.02 28.55
C SER A 209 -7.44 12.67 29.21
N ALA A 210 -8.45 12.04 29.84
CA ALA A 210 -8.24 10.85 30.66
C ALA A 210 -7.30 9.93 29.87
N PRO A 211 -6.22 9.40 30.51
CA PRO A 211 -5.41 8.39 29.85
C PRO A 211 -6.43 7.33 29.41
N ALA A 212 -6.49 7.06 28.11
CA ALA A 212 -7.32 5.98 27.61
C ALA A 212 -7.01 4.78 28.50
N THR A 213 -8.03 4.24 29.14
CA THR A 213 -7.92 3.07 30.01
C THR A 213 -7.02 2.07 29.28
N PRO A 214 -5.98 1.52 29.88
CA PRO A 214 -5.15 0.52 29.20
C PRO A 214 -6.07 -0.62 28.75
N GLY A 215 -6.44 -0.65 27.48
CA GLY A 215 -7.44 -1.56 26.91
C GLY A 215 -8.59 -0.92 26.14
N ALA A 216 -8.77 0.40 26.20
CA ALA A 216 -9.67 1.09 25.26
C ALA A 216 -8.85 1.63 24.08
N ASP A 217 -8.79 0.86 23.01
CA ASP A 217 -8.21 1.29 21.74
C ASP A 217 -8.90 2.58 21.27
N PRO A 218 -8.13 3.61 20.80
CA PRO A 218 -8.71 4.85 20.26
C PRO A 218 -9.49 4.64 18.96
N VAL A 219 -9.58 3.42 18.46
CA VAL A 219 -10.38 3.01 17.31
C VAL A 219 -11.61 2.27 17.83
N ALA A 220 -12.63 3.04 18.20
CA ALA A 220 -13.87 2.51 18.76
C ALA A 220 -14.76 1.72 17.77
N SER A 221 -14.38 1.59 16.51
CA SER A 221 -15.05 0.71 15.56
C SER A 221 -14.04 0.16 14.54
N HIS A 222 -13.87 -1.17 14.52
CA HIS A 222 -13.16 -1.81 13.43
C HIS A 222 -14.00 -1.66 12.15
N PRO A 223 -13.34 -1.33 11.01
CA PRO A 223 -14.04 -1.24 9.75
C PRO A 223 -14.67 -2.60 9.42
N GLY A 224 -15.92 -2.56 9.00
CA GLY A 224 -16.60 -3.71 8.43
C GLY A 224 -16.22 -3.92 6.95
N PRO A 225 -16.79 -4.93 6.29
CA PRO A 225 -16.52 -5.18 4.89
C PRO A 225 -16.75 -3.96 3.98
N ALA A 226 -17.77 -3.17 4.24
CA ALA A 226 -18.10 -2.00 3.43
C ALA A 226 -17.01 -0.93 3.43
N GLU A 227 -16.38 -0.69 4.57
CA GLU A 227 -15.30 0.30 4.69
C GLU A 227 -14.01 -0.16 4.02
N TYR A 228 -13.74 -1.48 3.98
CA TYR A 228 -12.62 -2.03 3.21
C TYR A 228 -12.89 -1.97 1.71
N LEU A 229 -14.09 -2.39 1.28
CA LEU A 229 -14.47 -2.33 -0.13
C LEU A 229 -14.47 -0.89 -0.64
N GLY A 230 -15.12 -0.01 0.11
CA GLY A 230 -15.28 1.36 -0.28
C GLY A 230 -16.14 1.53 -1.53
N ASP A 231 -16.02 2.70 -2.15
CA ASP A 231 -16.72 3.09 -3.37
C ASP A 231 -15.74 3.83 -4.30
N SER A 232 -15.79 3.53 -5.60
CA SER A 232 -14.91 4.16 -6.59
C SER A 232 -15.30 5.62 -6.88
N ALA A 233 -16.59 5.96 -6.83
CA ALA A 233 -17.07 7.32 -7.05
C ALA A 233 -16.68 8.24 -5.88
N ASP A 234 -16.82 7.73 -4.65
CA ASP A 234 -16.43 8.44 -3.43
C ASP A 234 -14.93 8.29 -3.10
N ARG A 235 -14.20 7.48 -3.88
CA ARG A 235 -12.77 7.18 -3.72
C ARG A 235 -12.40 6.67 -2.33
N THR A 236 -13.20 5.74 -1.81
CA THR A 236 -13.01 5.16 -0.48
C THR A 236 -12.55 3.70 -0.55
N GLY A 237 -11.94 3.21 0.55
CA GLY A 237 -11.46 1.84 0.63
C GLY A 237 -10.51 1.45 -0.51
N PHE A 238 -10.53 0.18 -0.94
CA PHE A 238 -9.76 -0.20 -2.12
C PHE A 238 -10.47 0.11 -3.45
N GLY A 239 -11.77 0.44 -3.46
CA GLY A 239 -12.45 1.06 -4.61
C GLY A 239 -11.78 2.38 -5.02
N GLY A 240 -11.30 3.17 -4.06
CA GLY A 240 -10.55 4.41 -4.33
C GLY A 240 -9.23 4.22 -5.05
N LEU A 241 -8.66 3.00 -5.06
CA LEU A 241 -7.43 2.66 -5.79
C LEU A 241 -7.61 2.57 -7.32
N GLU A 242 -8.85 2.61 -7.83
CA GLU A 242 -9.11 2.67 -9.27
C GLU A 242 -8.51 3.92 -9.93
N ALA A 243 -8.34 5.00 -9.16
CA ALA A 243 -7.76 6.24 -9.64
C ALA A 243 -6.22 6.23 -9.74
N VAL A 244 -5.57 5.12 -9.39
CA VAL A 244 -4.11 5.00 -9.36
C VAL A 244 -3.66 3.82 -10.23
N ASP A 245 -3.17 4.12 -11.43
CA ASP A 245 -2.80 3.12 -12.43
C ASP A 245 -1.47 2.41 -12.14
N GLU A 246 -0.59 3.01 -11.31
CA GLU A 246 0.75 2.48 -11.05
C GLU A 246 0.79 1.23 -10.15
N ILE A 247 -0.34 0.89 -9.51
CA ILE A 247 -0.42 -0.18 -8.52
C ILE A 247 -0.42 -1.54 -9.22
N SER A 248 0.53 -2.39 -8.88
CA SER A 248 0.65 -3.76 -9.39
C SER A 248 0.32 -4.85 -8.37
N THR A 249 0.26 -4.50 -7.08
CA THR A 249 0.05 -5.45 -5.97
C THR A 249 -0.83 -4.81 -4.90
N VAL A 250 -1.83 -5.53 -4.40
CA VAL A 250 -2.71 -5.02 -3.32
C VAL A 250 -2.80 -6.03 -2.17
N ALA A 251 -2.77 -5.53 -0.93
CA ALA A 251 -2.95 -6.35 0.27
C ALA A 251 -3.74 -5.61 1.36
N VAL A 252 -4.46 -6.37 2.20
CA VAL A 252 -5.28 -5.87 3.31
C VAL A 252 -4.89 -6.56 4.62
N PRO A 253 -3.70 -6.26 5.19
CA PRO A 253 -3.15 -7.02 6.32
C PRO A 253 -3.97 -6.90 7.61
N ASP A 254 -4.62 -5.75 7.86
CA ASP A 254 -5.39 -5.51 9.08
C ASP A 254 -6.75 -6.21 9.12
N LEU A 255 -7.20 -6.78 8.01
CA LEU A 255 -8.37 -7.63 7.96
C LEU A 255 -8.25 -8.78 8.98
N MET A 256 -7.05 -9.37 9.07
CA MET A 256 -6.78 -10.44 10.03
C MET A 256 -6.67 -9.94 11.47
N ALA A 257 -6.29 -8.69 11.69
CA ALA A 257 -6.31 -8.07 13.01
C ALA A 257 -7.74 -7.91 13.54
N ALA A 258 -8.68 -7.48 12.67
CA ALA A 258 -10.10 -7.39 13.00
C ALA A 258 -10.70 -8.76 13.34
N TYR A 259 -10.36 -9.80 12.56
CA TYR A 259 -10.78 -11.17 12.81
C TYR A 259 -10.25 -11.73 14.15
N GLN A 260 -8.97 -11.55 14.45
CA GLN A 260 -8.36 -12.04 15.71
C GLN A 260 -8.99 -11.42 16.96
N ARG A 261 -9.48 -10.19 16.87
CA ARG A 261 -10.18 -9.51 17.97
C ARG A 261 -11.67 -9.86 18.04
N GLY A 262 -12.19 -10.66 17.12
CA GLY A 262 -13.59 -11.00 17.05
C GLY A 262 -14.50 -9.85 16.59
N ALA A 263 -13.93 -8.79 15.99
CA ALA A 263 -14.69 -7.67 15.44
C ALA A 263 -15.42 -8.05 14.15
N ILE A 264 -14.87 -8.99 13.40
CA ILE A 264 -15.46 -9.60 12.20
C ILE A 264 -15.33 -11.12 12.26
N ASP A 265 -16.23 -11.82 11.60
CA ASP A 265 -16.22 -13.27 11.45
C ASP A 265 -15.53 -13.72 10.14
N LEU A 266 -15.44 -15.04 9.92
CA LEU A 266 -14.85 -15.60 8.71
C LEU A 266 -15.64 -15.27 7.44
N GLU A 267 -16.95 -15.08 7.52
CA GLU A 267 -17.77 -14.70 6.37
C GLU A 267 -17.48 -13.25 5.95
N ALA A 268 -17.31 -12.34 6.92
CA ALA A 268 -16.86 -10.97 6.65
C ALA A 268 -15.44 -10.94 6.07
N VAL A 269 -14.52 -11.76 6.60
CA VAL A 269 -13.18 -11.92 6.01
C VAL A 269 -13.26 -12.35 4.56
N LYS A 270 -14.07 -13.37 4.27
CA LYS A 270 -14.30 -13.87 2.91
C LYS A 270 -14.88 -12.80 1.99
N ALA A 271 -15.86 -12.03 2.47
CA ALA A 271 -16.48 -10.95 1.69
C ALA A 271 -15.45 -9.89 1.28
N VAL A 272 -14.57 -9.45 2.20
CA VAL A 272 -13.51 -8.49 1.89
C VAL A 272 -12.48 -9.07 0.92
N GLN A 273 -12.05 -10.32 1.11
CA GLN A 273 -11.08 -10.97 0.22
C GLN A 273 -11.65 -11.21 -1.17
N LEU A 274 -12.92 -11.58 -1.30
CA LEU A 274 -13.60 -11.69 -2.60
C LEU A 274 -13.74 -10.32 -3.28
N GLY A 275 -14.08 -9.27 -2.53
CA GLY A 275 -14.13 -7.91 -3.05
C GLY A 275 -12.76 -7.43 -3.55
N LEU A 276 -11.67 -7.74 -2.82
CA LEU A 276 -10.31 -7.43 -3.23
C LEU A 276 -9.92 -8.16 -4.52
N ILE A 277 -10.28 -9.44 -4.64
CA ILE A 277 -10.06 -10.24 -5.85
C ILE A 277 -10.85 -9.64 -7.02
N ALA A 278 -12.13 -9.33 -6.83
CA ALA A 278 -12.98 -8.73 -7.85
C ALA A 278 -12.44 -7.36 -8.32
N HIS A 279 -11.93 -6.55 -7.41
CA HIS A 279 -11.25 -5.30 -7.74
C HIS A 279 -10.02 -5.54 -8.65
N CYS A 280 -9.17 -6.51 -8.31
CA CYS A 280 -8.01 -6.86 -9.14
C CYS A 280 -8.40 -7.42 -10.51
N GLU A 281 -9.50 -8.18 -10.59
CA GLU A 281 -10.04 -8.68 -11.85
C GLU A 281 -10.60 -7.57 -12.73
N LEU A 282 -11.29 -6.59 -12.13
CA LEU A 282 -11.84 -5.43 -12.82
C LEU A 282 -10.72 -4.56 -13.41
N MET A 283 -9.68 -4.28 -12.61
CA MET A 283 -8.55 -3.47 -13.04
C MET A 283 -7.69 -4.17 -14.10
N GLY A 284 -7.45 -5.48 -13.95
CA GLY A 284 -6.66 -6.28 -14.89
C GLY A 284 -5.14 -6.07 -14.83
N ASP A 285 -4.66 -5.08 -14.09
CA ASP A 285 -3.27 -4.63 -13.99
C ASP A 285 -2.54 -5.05 -12.71
N ARG A 286 -3.28 -5.43 -11.67
CA ARG A 286 -2.80 -5.72 -10.32
C ARG A 286 -3.18 -7.10 -9.81
N VAL A 287 -2.47 -7.59 -8.79
CA VAL A 287 -2.71 -8.91 -8.18
C VAL A 287 -2.84 -8.78 -6.67
N ALA A 288 -3.86 -9.45 -6.10
CA ALA A 288 -4.09 -9.50 -4.66
C ALA A 288 -3.15 -10.49 -3.96
N VAL A 289 -2.53 -10.06 -2.85
CA VAL A 289 -1.83 -10.95 -1.92
C VAL A 289 -2.77 -11.25 -0.75
N ILE A 290 -3.19 -12.48 -0.64
CA ILE A 290 -4.18 -12.94 0.34
C ILE A 290 -3.47 -13.55 1.54
N ASP A 291 -3.84 -13.10 2.73
CA ASP A 291 -3.43 -13.69 4.00
C ASP A 291 -4.52 -14.67 4.49
N PRO A 292 -4.15 -15.88 4.93
CA PRO A 292 -5.10 -16.81 5.55
C PRO A 292 -5.37 -16.42 7.02
N PRO A 293 -6.46 -16.91 7.63
CA PRO A 293 -6.66 -16.78 9.06
C PRO A 293 -5.49 -17.40 9.86
N PRO A 294 -5.06 -16.74 10.95
CA PRO A 294 -3.95 -17.22 11.78
C PRO A 294 -4.33 -18.46 12.60
N GLY A 295 -3.32 -19.17 13.12
CA GLY A 295 -3.50 -20.30 14.03
C GLY A 295 -3.93 -21.60 13.34
N MET A 296 -3.96 -21.65 12.01
CA MET A 296 -4.34 -22.85 11.26
C MET A 296 -3.12 -23.75 10.99
N ASN A 297 -3.26 -25.05 11.22
CA ASN A 297 -2.28 -26.03 10.75
C ASN A 297 -2.51 -26.38 9.25
N ALA A 298 -1.61 -27.16 8.65
CA ALA A 298 -1.65 -27.50 7.23
C ALA A 298 -2.96 -28.20 6.79
N ARG A 299 -3.59 -29.00 7.67
CA ARG A 299 -4.87 -29.65 7.38
C ARG A 299 -6.01 -28.62 7.42
N GLN A 300 -6.01 -27.75 8.42
CA GLN A 300 -7.05 -26.73 8.57
C GLN A 300 -7.00 -25.68 7.44
N ILE A 301 -5.80 -25.23 7.03
CA ILE A 301 -5.66 -24.32 5.91
C ILE A 301 -6.13 -24.95 4.59
N ARG A 302 -5.90 -26.26 4.39
CA ARG A 302 -6.42 -26.98 3.22
C ARG A 302 -7.95 -26.98 3.19
N VAL A 303 -8.59 -27.34 4.33
CA VAL A 303 -10.06 -27.34 4.45
C VAL A 303 -10.60 -25.93 4.26
N TRP A 304 -10.05 -24.95 4.93
CA TRP A 304 -10.45 -23.55 4.77
C TRP A 304 -10.34 -23.09 3.31
N ARG A 305 -9.22 -23.40 2.64
CA ARG A 305 -8.98 -23.00 1.24
C ARG A 305 -10.01 -23.61 0.29
N GLN A 306 -10.35 -24.89 0.48
CA GLN A 306 -11.22 -25.62 -0.44
C GLN A 306 -12.71 -25.46 -0.13
N GLU A 307 -13.11 -25.43 1.15
CA GLU A 307 -14.50 -25.48 1.58
C GLU A 307 -15.06 -24.11 1.98
N THR A 308 -14.26 -23.27 2.64
CA THR A 308 -14.71 -21.97 3.15
C THR A 308 -14.36 -20.83 2.19
N ALA A 309 -13.09 -20.66 1.86
CA ALA A 309 -12.62 -19.60 0.97
C ALA A 309 -13.12 -19.82 -0.46
N GLY A 310 -12.80 -20.97 -1.05
CA GLY A 310 -13.29 -21.37 -2.38
C GLY A 310 -12.90 -20.42 -3.51
N TYR A 311 -11.86 -19.57 -3.32
CA TYR A 311 -11.45 -18.58 -4.33
C TYR A 311 -10.91 -19.28 -5.59
N ASP A 312 -11.35 -18.82 -6.76
CA ASP A 312 -10.83 -19.22 -8.06
C ASP A 312 -10.54 -17.97 -8.89
N SER A 313 -9.29 -17.54 -8.89
CA SER A 313 -8.88 -16.34 -9.62
C SER A 313 -7.40 -16.37 -9.96
N LYS A 314 -7.10 -15.92 -11.17
CA LYS A 314 -5.74 -15.70 -11.63
C LYS A 314 -5.12 -14.39 -11.11
N TYR A 315 -5.92 -13.50 -10.51
CA TYR A 315 -5.49 -12.22 -9.96
C TYR A 315 -5.28 -12.25 -8.45
N ALA A 316 -5.15 -13.43 -7.87
CA ALA A 316 -4.87 -13.58 -6.44
C ALA A 316 -3.83 -14.67 -6.17
N ALA A 317 -3.02 -14.47 -5.13
CA ALA A 317 -2.05 -15.42 -4.61
C ALA A 317 -2.12 -15.50 -3.09
N LEU A 318 -2.21 -16.71 -2.54
CA LEU A 318 -2.30 -16.98 -1.11
C LEU A 318 -0.98 -17.49 -0.57
N TYR A 319 -0.50 -16.93 0.55
CA TYR A 319 0.75 -17.32 1.21
C TYR A 319 0.53 -17.81 2.63
N TYR A 320 1.18 -18.91 2.99
CA TYR A 320 1.06 -19.57 4.28
C TYR A 320 2.39 -20.25 4.65
N PRO A 321 2.77 -20.35 5.92
CA PRO A 321 2.14 -19.82 7.12
C PRO A 321 2.47 -18.35 7.39
N TRP A 322 1.93 -17.82 8.49
CA TRP A 322 2.32 -16.52 9.01
C TRP A 322 3.79 -16.53 9.45
N ILE A 323 4.41 -15.35 9.45
CA ILE A 323 5.82 -15.18 9.80
C ILE A 323 5.96 -14.52 11.16
N LYS A 324 7.01 -14.90 11.91
CA LYS A 324 7.44 -14.17 13.08
C LYS A 324 8.50 -13.16 12.69
N SER A 325 8.26 -11.90 12.96
CA SER A 325 9.17 -10.80 12.72
C SER A 325 9.45 -10.05 14.02
N PHE A 326 10.63 -9.46 14.10
CA PHE A 326 10.97 -8.58 15.21
C PHE A 326 10.15 -7.29 15.12
N ASP A 327 9.49 -6.93 16.22
CA ASP A 327 8.77 -5.68 16.37
C ASP A 327 9.65 -4.66 17.10
N PRO A 328 10.11 -3.61 16.42
CA PRO A 328 10.98 -2.62 17.04
C PRO A 328 10.32 -1.83 18.17
N SER A 329 8.99 -1.71 18.18
CA SER A 329 8.26 -0.95 19.20
C SER A 329 8.18 -1.68 20.54
N SER A 330 7.97 -2.99 20.50
CA SER A 330 7.87 -3.83 21.71
C SER A 330 9.19 -4.52 22.10
N GLY A 331 10.18 -4.53 21.19
CA GLY A 331 11.43 -5.28 21.38
C GLY A 331 11.25 -6.81 21.38
N GLN A 332 10.10 -7.30 20.95
CA GLN A 332 9.77 -8.73 20.93
C GLN A 332 9.49 -9.22 19.52
N THR A 333 9.52 -10.54 19.33
CA THR A 333 9.05 -11.14 18.07
C THR A 333 7.54 -11.23 18.07
N ARG A 334 6.92 -10.80 16.96
CA ARG A 334 5.49 -10.83 16.76
C ARG A 334 5.13 -11.68 15.54
N LEU A 335 3.98 -12.36 15.63
CA LEU A 335 3.38 -13.05 14.51
C LEU A 335 2.64 -12.03 13.64
N ILE A 336 2.96 -11.99 12.35
CA ILE A 336 2.40 -11.05 11.38
C ILE A 336 1.99 -11.75 10.08
N PRO A 337 0.97 -11.23 9.38
CA PRO A 337 0.59 -11.76 8.07
C PRO A 337 1.71 -11.57 7.06
N PRO A 338 1.93 -12.52 6.13
CA PRO A 338 3.05 -12.49 5.22
C PRO A 338 2.92 -11.48 4.07
N SER A 339 1.72 -10.99 3.75
CA SER A 339 1.44 -10.20 2.53
C SER A 339 2.39 -9.03 2.31
N GLY A 340 2.70 -8.25 3.34
CA GLY A 340 3.62 -7.11 3.21
C GLY A 340 5.05 -7.54 2.82
N HIS A 341 5.58 -8.57 3.47
CA HIS A 341 6.90 -9.11 3.13
C HIS A 341 6.92 -9.74 1.74
N ILE A 342 5.87 -10.44 1.37
CA ILE A 342 5.72 -11.07 0.04
C ILE A 342 5.66 -10.02 -1.06
N ALA A 343 4.90 -8.94 -0.90
CA ALA A 343 4.87 -7.84 -1.85
C ALA A 343 6.29 -7.24 -2.05
N GLY A 344 7.07 -7.10 -0.97
CA GLY A 344 8.46 -6.68 -1.06
C GLY A 344 9.38 -7.70 -1.76
N VAL A 345 9.16 -8.99 -1.54
CA VAL A 345 9.87 -10.06 -2.26
C VAL A 345 9.56 -10.00 -3.76
N TRP A 346 8.30 -9.75 -4.13
CA TRP A 346 7.92 -9.59 -5.55
C TRP A 346 8.64 -8.40 -6.17
N ALA A 347 8.61 -7.24 -5.50
CA ALA A 347 9.29 -6.03 -5.98
C ALA A 347 10.80 -6.25 -6.18
N ARG A 348 11.48 -6.90 -5.22
CA ARG A 348 12.89 -7.25 -5.34
C ARG A 348 13.16 -8.20 -6.50
N ASN A 349 12.36 -9.26 -6.64
CA ASN A 349 12.49 -10.22 -7.73
C ASN A 349 12.35 -9.56 -9.10
N ASP A 350 11.38 -8.66 -9.23
CA ASP A 350 11.15 -7.93 -10.48
C ASP A 350 12.33 -7.02 -10.83
N PHE A 351 12.86 -6.32 -9.84
CA PHE A 351 14.03 -5.45 -10.03
C PHE A 351 15.30 -6.23 -10.39
N GLU A 352 15.57 -7.35 -9.69
CA GLU A 352 16.81 -8.12 -9.88
C GLU A 352 16.77 -9.05 -11.09
N ARG A 353 15.62 -9.60 -11.44
CA ARG A 353 15.47 -10.70 -12.40
C ARG A 353 14.40 -10.48 -13.46
N GLY A 354 13.53 -9.49 -13.30
CA GLY A 354 12.36 -9.24 -14.14
C GLY A 354 11.10 -9.98 -13.69
N VAL A 355 9.95 -9.44 -14.07
CA VAL A 355 8.61 -9.93 -13.67
C VAL A 355 8.32 -11.36 -14.20
N HIS A 356 8.95 -11.77 -15.30
CA HIS A 356 8.81 -13.09 -15.89
C HIS A 356 9.38 -14.22 -15.00
N LYS A 357 10.33 -13.91 -14.10
CA LYS A 357 10.85 -14.89 -13.14
C LYS A 357 9.87 -15.07 -11.99
N ALA A 358 9.47 -16.31 -11.70
CA ALA A 358 8.59 -16.60 -10.57
C ALA A 358 9.23 -16.16 -9.24
N PRO A 359 8.51 -15.40 -8.37
CA PRO A 359 9.03 -14.90 -7.10
C PRO A 359 9.04 -15.99 -6.03
N ALA A 360 9.73 -17.08 -6.32
CA ALA A 360 9.92 -18.23 -5.43
C ALA A 360 11.40 -18.57 -5.30
N ASN A 361 11.74 -19.33 -4.26
CA ASN A 361 13.10 -19.59 -3.78
C ASN A 361 13.82 -18.30 -3.34
N GLU A 362 13.07 -17.29 -2.97
CA GLU A 362 13.54 -16.00 -2.47
C GLU A 362 13.52 -15.96 -0.93
N VAL A 363 14.52 -15.31 -0.33
CA VAL A 363 14.58 -15.14 1.13
C VAL A 363 13.57 -14.10 1.59
N VAL A 364 12.83 -14.41 2.64
CA VAL A 364 11.96 -13.43 3.33
C VAL A 364 12.81 -12.72 4.39
N ARG A 365 13.27 -11.51 4.08
CA ARG A 365 14.07 -10.69 4.99
C ARG A 365 13.22 -10.21 6.15
N GLY A 366 13.78 -10.20 7.36
CA GLY A 366 13.06 -9.81 8.59
C GLY A 366 12.24 -10.92 9.23
N ALA A 367 11.98 -12.04 8.54
CA ALA A 367 11.38 -13.22 9.14
C ALA A 367 12.43 -13.97 9.97
N VAL A 368 12.17 -14.12 11.27
CA VAL A 368 13.05 -14.83 12.20
C VAL A 368 12.59 -16.27 12.45
N ASP A 369 11.29 -16.53 12.33
CA ASP A 369 10.68 -17.86 12.48
C ASP A 369 9.32 -17.89 11.75
N LEU A 370 8.67 -19.03 11.74
CA LEU A 370 7.34 -19.26 11.16
C LEU A 370 6.35 -19.65 12.26
N GLU A 371 5.06 -19.36 12.03
CA GLU A 371 3.98 -19.84 12.90
C GLU A 371 3.96 -21.37 12.97
N THR A 372 4.14 -22.02 11.82
CA THR A 372 4.17 -23.48 11.69
C THR A 372 5.25 -23.87 10.69
N GLN A 373 6.05 -24.88 11.04
CA GLN A 373 7.03 -25.46 10.13
C GLN A 373 6.34 -26.46 9.19
N ILE A 374 6.33 -26.14 7.91
CA ILE A 374 5.68 -26.96 6.89
C ILE A 374 6.63 -28.06 6.41
N THR A 375 6.20 -29.32 6.54
CA THR A 375 6.90 -30.50 6.02
C THR A 375 6.71 -30.61 4.50
N ARG A 376 7.54 -31.45 3.86
CA ARG A 376 7.39 -31.74 2.44
C ARG A 376 6.03 -32.37 2.11
N GLY A 377 5.60 -33.35 2.92
CA GLY A 377 4.31 -34.03 2.70
C GLY A 377 3.10 -33.11 2.86
N GLU A 378 3.16 -32.16 3.80
CA GLU A 378 2.11 -31.15 3.92
C GLU A 378 2.08 -30.20 2.71
N GLN A 379 3.25 -29.78 2.22
CA GLN A 379 3.32 -28.96 1.02
C GLN A 379 2.82 -29.68 -0.23
N ASP A 380 3.05 -31.00 -0.35
CA ASP A 380 2.54 -31.81 -1.47
C ASP A 380 1.00 -31.78 -1.54
N LEU A 381 0.32 -31.52 -0.41
CA LEU A 381 -1.15 -31.36 -0.34
C LEU A 381 -1.61 -29.91 -0.57
N LEU A 382 -0.78 -28.92 -0.23
CA LEU A 382 -1.12 -27.49 -0.28
C LEU A 382 -0.80 -26.86 -1.64
N ASN A 383 0.32 -27.24 -2.25
CA ASN A 383 0.76 -26.65 -3.51
C ASN A 383 -0.24 -26.87 -4.68
N PRO A 384 -0.87 -28.05 -4.86
CA PRO A 384 -1.85 -28.27 -5.94
C PRO A 384 -3.08 -27.35 -5.85
N ILE A 385 -3.45 -26.88 -4.68
CA ILE A 385 -4.61 -26.01 -4.45
C ILE A 385 -4.25 -24.51 -4.43
N GLY A 386 -3.02 -24.16 -4.84
CA GLY A 386 -2.57 -22.77 -4.96
C GLY A 386 -2.15 -22.11 -3.65
N VAL A 387 -1.85 -22.87 -2.59
CA VAL A 387 -1.30 -22.34 -1.35
C VAL A 387 0.23 -22.27 -1.46
N ASN A 388 0.78 -21.07 -1.54
CA ASN A 388 2.22 -20.85 -1.64
C ASN A 388 2.86 -20.93 -0.25
N CYS A 389 3.64 -21.99 -0.03
CA CYS A 389 4.25 -22.22 1.29
C CYS A 389 5.49 -21.35 1.50
N ILE A 390 5.62 -20.79 2.71
CA ILE A 390 6.85 -20.18 3.22
C ILE A 390 7.52 -21.23 4.11
N ARG A 391 8.80 -21.53 3.85
CA ARG A 391 9.50 -22.63 4.54
C ARG A 391 10.85 -22.19 5.05
N ALA A 392 11.24 -22.73 6.21
CA ALA A 392 12.59 -22.59 6.74
C ALA A 392 13.48 -23.74 6.21
N PHE A 393 14.66 -23.38 5.71
CA PHE A 393 15.66 -24.33 5.23
C PHE A 393 16.94 -24.18 6.04
N PRO A 394 17.46 -25.26 6.63
CA PRO A 394 18.72 -25.22 7.36
C PRO A 394 19.85 -24.62 6.49
N GLY A 395 20.54 -23.62 7.02
CA GLY A 395 21.64 -22.93 6.32
C GLY A 395 21.24 -22.02 5.15
N ARG A 396 19.94 -21.97 4.79
CA ARG A 396 19.44 -21.17 3.66
C ARG A 396 18.38 -20.13 4.05
N GLY A 397 17.95 -20.13 5.33
CA GLY A 397 16.97 -19.20 5.87
C GLY A 397 15.52 -19.52 5.49
N ILE A 398 14.63 -18.58 5.80
CA ILE A 398 13.19 -18.65 5.49
C ILE A 398 12.97 -18.16 4.07
N ARG A 399 12.31 -18.99 3.25
CA ARG A 399 12.12 -18.73 1.82
C ARG A 399 10.68 -18.94 1.38
N VAL A 400 10.27 -18.16 0.40
CA VAL A 400 9.06 -18.42 -0.38
C VAL A 400 9.28 -19.67 -1.22
N TRP A 401 8.41 -20.67 -1.09
CA TRP A 401 8.55 -21.97 -1.76
C TRP A 401 7.31 -22.35 -2.58
N GLY A 402 6.75 -21.37 -3.28
CA GLY A 402 5.62 -21.49 -4.18
C GLY A 402 5.37 -20.19 -4.91
N ALA A 403 4.83 -20.26 -6.13
CA ALA A 403 4.48 -19.12 -6.97
C ALA A 403 3.29 -19.44 -7.86
N ARG A 404 2.20 -19.90 -7.24
CA ARG A 404 0.94 -20.20 -7.93
C ARG A 404 -0.11 -19.15 -7.64
N THR A 405 -0.98 -18.93 -8.59
CA THR A 405 -2.23 -18.18 -8.40
C THR A 405 -3.27 -19.08 -7.73
N LEU A 406 -4.43 -18.52 -7.42
CA LEU A 406 -5.58 -19.27 -6.92
C LEU A 406 -6.45 -19.86 -8.04
N SER A 407 -6.02 -19.71 -9.31
CA SER A 407 -6.80 -20.20 -10.46
C SER A 407 -6.78 -21.72 -10.60
N SER A 408 -7.94 -22.26 -10.92
CA SER A 408 -8.12 -23.66 -11.35
C SER A 408 -7.67 -23.90 -12.80
N ASP A 409 -7.57 -22.83 -13.62
CA ASP A 409 -7.12 -22.91 -15.00
C ASP A 409 -5.62 -23.18 -15.09
N PRO A 410 -5.18 -24.30 -15.72
CA PRO A 410 -3.77 -24.62 -15.89
C PRO A 410 -2.97 -23.58 -16.66
N ALA A 411 -3.61 -22.78 -17.54
CA ALA A 411 -2.95 -21.72 -18.30
C ALA A 411 -2.49 -20.57 -17.38
N TRP A 412 -3.25 -20.30 -16.32
CA TRP A 412 -3.02 -19.22 -15.38
C TRP A 412 -2.51 -19.67 -14.01
N ARG A 413 -2.08 -20.92 -13.92
CA ARG A 413 -1.58 -21.52 -12.67
C ARG A 413 -0.43 -20.75 -12.04
N TYR A 414 0.50 -20.23 -12.83
CA TYR A 414 1.71 -19.60 -12.34
C TYR A 414 1.57 -18.07 -12.22
N LEU A 415 1.96 -17.56 -11.07
CA LEU A 415 1.87 -16.15 -10.72
C LEU A 415 2.69 -15.26 -11.67
N ASN A 416 3.91 -15.68 -12.03
CA ASN A 416 4.74 -14.93 -12.97
C ASN A 416 4.08 -14.77 -14.34
N ILE A 417 3.31 -15.77 -14.80
CA ILE A 417 2.59 -15.68 -16.07
C ILE A 417 1.56 -14.54 -15.99
N ARG A 418 0.69 -14.55 -14.94
CA ARG A 418 -0.32 -13.48 -14.80
C ARG A 418 0.31 -12.10 -14.65
N ARG A 419 1.34 -11.96 -13.80
CA ARG A 419 2.03 -10.69 -13.59
C ARG A 419 2.75 -10.20 -14.86
N TYR A 420 3.33 -11.12 -15.63
CA TYR A 420 3.95 -10.79 -16.89
C TYR A 420 2.94 -10.33 -17.95
N PHE A 421 1.76 -10.93 -18.01
CA PHE A 421 0.67 -10.45 -18.87
C PHE A 421 0.19 -9.06 -18.43
N ASN A 422 -0.01 -8.79 -17.13
CA ASN A 422 -0.36 -7.46 -16.64
C ASN A 422 0.68 -6.42 -17.11
N TYR A 423 1.97 -6.74 -16.95
CA TYR A 423 3.08 -5.90 -17.39
C TYR A 423 3.05 -5.61 -18.90
N LEU A 424 2.81 -6.63 -19.72
CA LEU A 424 2.75 -6.47 -21.18
C LEU A 424 1.51 -5.68 -21.60
N GLU A 425 0.35 -6.01 -21.05
CA GLU A 425 -0.93 -5.35 -21.32
C GLU A 425 -0.82 -3.85 -21.02
N GLU A 426 -0.30 -3.48 -19.86
CA GLU A 426 -0.13 -2.09 -19.44
C GLU A 426 0.95 -1.35 -20.25
N SER A 427 2.10 -1.99 -20.50
CA SER A 427 3.17 -1.41 -21.33
C SER A 427 2.70 -1.12 -22.75
N ILE A 428 1.95 -2.04 -23.36
CA ILE A 428 1.40 -1.86 -24.71
C ILE A 428 0.33 -0.77 -24.69
N LEU A 429 -0.56 -0.77 -23.69
CA LEU A 429 -1.60 0.24 -23.52
C LEU A 429 -1.00 1.66 -23.52
N LEU A 430 -0.05 1.90 -22.62
CA LEU A 430 0.61 3.22 -22.50
C LEU A 430 1.45 3.56 -23.73
N GLY A 431 2.16 2.58 -24.30
CA GLY A 431 3.01 2.78 -25.46
C GLY A 431 2.27 2.96 -26.77
N THR A 432 0.96 2.68 -26.82
CA THR A 432 0.13 2.79 -28.02
C THR A 432 -0.94 3.88 -27.94
N GLN A 433 -1.00 4.69 -26.89
CA GLN A 433 -1.98 5.79 -26.77
C GLN A 433 -1.96 6.79 -27.94
N TRP A 434 -0.80 6.94 -28.59
CA TRP A 434 -0.65 7.80 -29.76
C TRP A 434 -1.44 7.33 -30.98
N VAL A 435 -1.93 6.08 -30.99
CA VAL A 435 -2.74 5.49 -32.08
C VAL A 435 -4.15 6.10 -32.13
N VAL A 436 -4.64 6.56 -30.99
CA VAL A 436 -6.00 7.09 -30.86
C VAL A 436 -6.14 8.37 -31.69
N PHE A 437 -7.17 8.44 -32.55
CA PHE A 437 -7.43 9.50 -33.52
C PHE A 437 -6.45 9.60 -34.70
N GLU A 438 -5.51 8.65 -34.86
CA GLU A 438 -4.73 8.56 -36.10
C GLU A 438 -5.61 8.03 -37.27
N PRO A 439 -5.30 8.37 -38.52
CA PRO A 439 -5.99 7.79 -39.70
C PRO A 439 -5.88 6.25 -39.70
N ASN A 440 -7.02 5.56 -39.78
CA ASN A 440 -7.09 4.10 -39.76
C ASN A 440 -6.76 3.54 -41.15
N ASP A 441 -5.48 3.36 -41.44
CA ASP A 441 -4.96 2.89 -42.71
C ASP A 441 -3.84 1.83 -42.53
N HIS A 442 -3.40 1.28 -43.66
CA HIS A 442 -2.30 0.30 -43.69
C HIS A 442 -0.99 0.84 -43.11
N ALA A 443 -0.74 2.15 -43.19
CA ALA A 443 0.45 2.78 -42.68
C ALA A 443 0.41 2.79 -41.14
N LEU A 444 -0.74 3.05 -40.54
CA LEU A 444 -0.96 2.96 -39.10
C LEU A 444 -0.75 1.53 -38.61
N TRP A 445 -1.38 0.53 -39.27
CA TRP A 445 -1.24 -0.88 -38.89
C TRP A 445 0.22 -1.35 -38.94
N ALA A 446 0.96 -0.94 -39.97
CA ALA A 446 2.39 -1.24 -40.10
C ALA A 446 3.23 -0.57 -38.99
N ARG A 447 2.86 0.64 -38.53
CA ARG A 447 3.52 1.31 -37.39
C ARG A 447 3.25 0.57 -36.08
N ILE A 448 2.01 0.18 -35.82
CA ILE A 448 1.61 -0.60 -34.63
C ILE A 448 2.41 -1.91 -34.59
N ARG A 449 2.39 -2.71 -35.67
CA ARG A 449 3.14 -3.97 -35.75
C ARG A 449 4.62 -3.78 -35.43
N ARG A 450 5.26 -2.78 -36.04
CA ARG A 450 6.69 -2.51 -35.80
C ARG A 450 6.99 -2.15 -34.35
N ASN A 451 6.18 -1.28 -33.73
CA ASN A 451 6.41 -0.85 -32.35
C ASN A 451 6.21 -2.00 -31.37
N VAL A 452 5.11 -2.75 -31.50
CA VAL A 452 4.82 -3.90 -30.66
C VAL A 452 5.87 -5.00 -30.86
N SER A 453 6.24 -5.31 -32.11
CA SER A 453 7.27 -6.32 -32.40
C SER A 453 8.64 -5.90 -31.85
N ALA A 454 9.01 -4.62 -31.93
CA ALA A 454 10.26 -4.13 -31.37
C ALA A 454 10.31 -4.29 -29.83
N PHE A 455 9.19 -4.02 -29.16
CA PHE A 455 9.06 -4.27 -27.71
C PHE A 455 9.20 -5.76 -27.40
N LEU A 456 8.44 -6.62 -28.06
CA LEU A 456 8.45 -8.06 -27.81
C LEU A 456 9.78 -8.73 -28.16
N VAL A 457 10.56 -8.23 -29.15
CA VAL A 457 11.93 -8.69 -29.41
C VAL A 457 12.83 -8.41 -28.20
N ASN A 458 12.68 -7.27 -27.55
CA ASN A 458 13.47 -6.96 -26.36
C ASN A 458 13.08 -7.89 -25.20
N GLU A 459 11.79 -8.16 -25.03
CA GLU A 459 11.29 -9.12 -24.04
C GLU A 459 11.81 -10.55 -24.31
N TRP A 460 11.82 -10.98 -25.55
CA TRP A 460 12.41 -12.27 -25.95
C TRP A 460 13.92 -12.31 -25.66
N ARG A 461 14.67 -11.26 -26.00
CA ARG A 461 16.11 -11.16 -25.73
C ARG A 461 16.45 -11.15 -24.25
N SER A 462 15.56 -10.61 -23.41
CA SER A 462 15.69 -10.65 -21.94
C SER A 462 15.44 -12.05 -21.35
N GLY A 463 14.96 -12.99 -22.17
CA GLY A 463 14.62 -14.36 -21.75
C GLY A 463 13.23 -14.51 -21.15
N ALA A 464 12.35 -13.52 -21.29
CA ALA A 464 10.99 -13.57 -20.78
C ALA A 464 10.05 -14.43 -21.63
N LEU A 465 10.39 -14.62 -22.92
CA LEU A 465 9.62 -15.44 -23.86
C LEU A 465 10.41 -16.70 -24.25
N PHE A 466 9.69 -17.80 -24.37
CA PHE A 466 10.25 -19.10 -24.75
C PHE A 466 10.30 -19.25 -26.28
N GLY A 467 11.42 -19.70 -26.80
CA GLY A 467 11.67 -19.96 -28.22
C GLY A 467 13.11 -19.65 -28.61
N GLN A 468 13.67 -20.43 -29.54
CA GLN A 468 15.02 -20.18 -30.05
C GLN A 468 15.05 -19.03 -31.07
N ARG A 469 13.92 -18.77 -31.70
CA ARG A 469 13.71 -17.69 -32.67
C ARG A 469 12.54 -16.81 -32.25
N PRO A 470 12.53 -15.54 -32.66
CA PRO A 470 11.42 -14.63 -32.35
C PRO A 470 10.05 -15.16 -32.80
N GLU A 471 9.98 -15.82 -33.96
CA GLU A 471 8.76 -16.35 -34.55
C GLU A 471 8.14 -17.51 -33.76
N GLU A 472 8.95 -18.18 -32.92
CA GLU A 472 8.51 -19.23 -32.00
C GLU A 472 8.00 -18.64 -30.67
N ALA A 473 8.47 -17.42 -30.34
CA ALA A 473 8.24 -16.76 -29.05
C ALA A 473 7.02 -15.86 -29.05
N TYR A 474 6.74 -15.20 -30.18
CA TYR A 474 5.58 -14.32 -30.29
C TYR A 474 5.16 -14.10 -31.74
N TYR A 475 3.93 -13.65 -31.94
CA TYR A 475 3.47 -13.06 -33.21
C TYR A 475 2.69 -11.76 -32.96
N VAL A 476 2.69 -10.88 -33.96
CA VAL A 476 1.91 -9.63 -33.96
C VAL A 476 1.22 -9.54 -35.31
N LYS A 477 -0.11 -9.56 -35.29
CA LYS A 477 -0.96 -9.50 -36.47
C LYS A 477 -1.84 -8.24 -36.41
N CYS A 478 -1.67 -7.36 -37.38
CA CYS A 478 -2.48 -6.15 -37.56
C CYS A 478 -2.50 -5.83 -39.05
N ASP A 479 -3.44 -6.42 -39.77
CA ASP A 479 -3.55 -6.40 -41.23
C ASP A 479 -5.02 -6.40 -41.67
N GLU A 480 -5.30 -6.67 -42.94
CA GLU A 480 -6.64 -6.71 -43.51
C GLU A 480 -7.51 -7.82 -42.92
N GLU A 481 -6.92 -8.93 -42.47
CA GLU A 481 -7.67 -10.04 -41.86
C GLU A 481 -8.19 -9.66 -40.46
N THR A 482 -7.39 -8.90 -39.68
CA THR A 482 -7.82 -8.41 -38.36
C THR A 482 -8.65 -7.12 -38.45
N ASN A 483 -8.52 -6.36 -39.55
CA ASN A 483 -9.20 -5.08 -39.76
C ASN A 483 -9.96 -5.06 -41.10
N PRO A 484 -11.04 -5.86 -41.23
CA PRO A 484 -11.90 -5.82 -42.39
C PRO A 484 -12.58 -4.43 -42.53
N PRO A 485 -13.06 -4.08 -43.73
CA PRO A 485 -13.69 -2.75 -44.00
C PRO A 485 -14.74 -2.35 -42.98
N GLU A 486 -15.56 -3.31 -42.50
CA GLU A 486 -16.61 -3.08 -41.50
C GLU A 486 -16.04 -2.59 -40.16
N SER A 487 -14.84 -3.07 -39.75
CA SER A 487 -14.15 -2.62 -38.53
C SER A 487 -13.54 -1.23 -38.73
N VAL A 488 -13.00 -0.97 -39.91
CA VAL A 488 -12.42 0.35 -40.25
C VAL A 488 -13.50 1.41 -40.29
N ASP A 489 -14.66 1.12 -40.88
CA ASP A 489 -15.79 2.05 -41.03
C ASP A 489 -16.35 2.50 -39.67
N VAL A 490 -16.28 1.66 -38.62
CA VAL A 490 -16.67 2.02 -37.25
C VAL A 490 -15.52 2.58 -36.41
N GLY A 491 -14.38 2.90 -37.05
CA GLY A 491 -13.22 3.50 -36.38
C GLY A 491 -12.44 2.56 -35.45
N ARG A 492 -12.51 1.24 -35.68
CA ARG A 492 -11.87 0.22 -34.84
C ARG A 492 -10.58 -0.28 -35.48
N VAL A 493 -9.51 -0.40 -34.69
CA VAL A 493 -8.24 -1.07 -35.06
C VAL A 493 -8.04 -2.26 -34.14
N ILE A 494 -7.80 -3.44 -34.71
CA ILE A 494 -7.54 -4.68 -33.99
C ILE A 494 -6.13 -5.16 -34.32
N CYS A 495 -5.33 -5.33 -33.26
CA CYS A 495 -4.01 -5.93 -33.31
C CYS A 495 -3.99 -7.18 -32.42
N GLU A 496 -3.79 -8.34 -33.01
CA GLU A 496 -3.67 -9.60 -32.29
C GLU A 496 -2.21 -9.88 -31.95
N ILE A 497 -1.98 -10.23 -30.69
CA ILE A 497 -0.65 -10.50 -30.14
C ILE A 497 -0.70 -11.86 -29.45
N GLY A 498 0.13 -12.80 -29.91
CA GLY A 498 0.34 -14.08 -29.22
C GLY A 498 1.74 -14.18 -28.69
N ILE A 499 1.89 -14.70 -27.46
CA ILE A 499 3.18 -14.86 -26.80
C ILE A 499 3.33 -16.25 -26.18
N ALA A 500 4.55 -16.73 -26.07
CA ALA A 500 4.93 -17.95 -25.36
C ALA A 500 5.75 -17.59 -24.11
N PRO A 501 5.11 -17.30 -22.96
CA PRO A 501 5.83 -16.88 -21.75
C PRO A 501 6.61 -18.04 -21.13
N VAL A 502 7.75 -17.76 -20.50
CA VAL A 502 8.58 -18.75 -19.81
C VAL A 502 7.88 -19.23 -18.54
N LYS A 503 7.69 -20.54 -18.42
CA LYS A 503 7.13 -21.18 -17.22
C LYS A 503 8.25 -21.55 -16.24
N PRO A 504 8.00 -21.48 -14.91
CA PRO A 504 9.01 -21.84 -13.92
C PRO A 504 9.27 -23.35 -13.92
N ALA A 505 10.51 -23.76 -13.70
CA ALA A 505 10.85 -25.14 -13.39
C ALA A 505 10.49 -25.44 -11.93
N GLU A 506 9.25 -25.89 -11.69
CA GLU A 506 8.75 -26.22 -10.36
C GLU A 506 9.26 -27.59 -9.87
N PHE A 507 9.41 -28.54 -10.79
CA PHE A 507 9.88 -29.90 -10.48
C PHE A 507 11.15 -30.22 -11.26
N VAL A 508 12.23 -30.54 -10.54
CA VAL A 508 13.51 -30.97 -11.11
C VAL A 508 13.73 -32.43 -10.74
N ILE A 509 13.83 -33.31 -11.73
CA ILE A 509 13.97 -34.74 -11.54
C ILE A 509 15.34 -35.19 -12.05
N PHE A 510 16.16 -35.72 -11.14
CA PHE A 510 17.41 -36.40 -11.51
C PHE A 510 17.19 -37.92 -11.44
N ARG A 511 17.50 -38.62 -12.54
CA ARG A 511 17.48 -40.08 -12.59
C ARG A 511 18.90 -40.59 -12.40
N LEU A 512 19.14 -41.32 -11.31
CA LEU A 512 20.42 -41.96 -11.03
C LEU A 512 20.30 -43.45 -11.30
N ALA A 513 21.17 -43.99 -12.15
CA ALA A 513 21.29 -45.41 -12.40
C ALA A 513 22.63 -45.94 -11.88
N GLN A 514 22.62 -47.10 -11.23
CA GLN A 514 23.84 -47.78 -10.82
C GLN A 514 24.29 -48.67 -11.96
N PHE A 515 25.50 -48.44 -12.44
CA PHE A 515 26.13 -49.31 -13.41
C PHE A 515 27.07 -50.29 -12.68
N SER A 516 26.95 -51.60 -12.95
CA SER A 516 27.98 -52.54 -12.54
C SER A 516 29.13 -52.40 -13.54
N SER A 517 30.36 -52.29 -13.00
CA SER A 517 31.61 -52.13 -13.75
C SER A 517 31.75 -53.24 -14.81
N GLY A 518 31.43 -52.95 -16.07
CA GLY A 518 31.62 -53.92 -17.13
C GLY A 518 31.06 -53.60 -18.52
N ASN A 519 30.07 -52.76 -18.71
CA ASN A 519 29.63 -52.36 -20.06
C ASN A 519 28.85 -51.04 -19.97
N GLY A 520 29.56 -49.96 -20.28
CA GLY A 520 28.96 -48.61 -20.38
C GLY A 520 28.74 -48.27 -21.85
N GLU A 521 27.68 -48.72 -22.44
CA GLU A 521 27.10 -48.11 -23.64
C GLU A 521 25.77 -47.44 -23.21
N LEU A 522 25.75 -46.12 -23.29
CA LEU A 522 24.53 -45.31 -23.24
C LEU A 522 23.91 -45.38 -24.61
N GLU A 523 22.75 -46.07 -24.74
CA GLU A 523 21.82 -45.81 -25.84
C GLU A 523 21.17 -44.44 -25.62
N GLU A 524 21.30 -43.54 -26.62
CA GLU A 524 20.64 -42.23 -26.69
C GLU A 524 19.12 -42.33 -26.78
#